data_031467dbcce4ae8aa560786f30405154
#
_entry.id   031467dbcce4ae8aa560786f30405154
#
_cell.length_a   1.000
_cell.length_b   1.000
_cell.length_c   1.000
_cell.angle_alpha   90.00
_cell.angle_beta   90.00
_cell.angle_gamma   90.00
#
_symmetry.space_group_name_H-M   'P 1'
#
loop_
_entity.id
_entity.type
_entity.pdbx_description
1 polymer ?
#
loop_
_entity_poly.entity_id
_entity_poly.type
_entity_poly.pdbx_seq_one_letter_code
_entity_poly.pdbx_strand_id
1 'polypeptide(L)'
;MDNKKLAAVVVPFYKASLGEFEKISLDQCFKVLYGHPIIAIKPQSLNLSEIPGYENFVDVVSFDDAYFKNVQGYNHLMLSSVFYQKFLDYEFILIHQLDAFVFINELAKWAHEGYDYIGAPWLKRIPDKSNFAELITIIKTRFYTYFNIFKYGLPSDRQFDNAVGNGGFSLRKVHVFYELSKKCKPQMEEYLLRAEHKFHEDAFWSIEVNRKKRRLKIPGYKKALLFSFENNPERCFKYTDNQLPFGCHAWDLHIDFWRPYFENQGYLLPVSNSRDFN
;
A
#
# COMPACT_ATOMS: atom_id res chain seq x y z
N MET A 1 14.63 -18.82 20.00
CA MET A 1 14.11 -18.13 18.79
C MET A 1 12.66 -17.85 19.07
N ASP A 2 12.29 -16.58 19.24
CA ASP A 2 10.91 -16.20 19.49
C ASP A 2 10.07 -16.64 18.30
N ASN A 3 9.02 -17.42 18.58
CA ASN A 3 8.15 -18.01 17.54
C ASN A 3 7.21 -16.91 17.02
N LYS A 4 7.74 -16.01 16.17
CA LYS A 4 6.96 -14.92 15.58
C LYS A 4 5.85 -15.49 14.69
N LYS A 5 4.67 -14.87 14.76
CA LYS A 5 3.58 -15.15 13.82
C LYS A 5 3.98 -14.65 12.42
N LEU A 6 3.61 -15.39 11.37
CA LEU A 6 4.05 -15.06 10.00
C LEU A 6 3.58 -13.69 9.53
N ALA A 7 2.29 -13.40 9.62
CA ALA A 7 1.74 -12.14 9.15
C ALA A 7 0.46 -11.75 9.90
N ALA A 8 0.24 -10.43 10.03
CA ALA A 8 -1.05 -9.85 10.41
C ALA A 8 -1.54 -8.91 9.33
N VAL A 9 -2.86 -8.71 9.25
CA VAL A 9 -3.51 -7.69 8.43
C VAL A 9 -3.78 -6.48 9.32
N VAL A 10 -3.42 -5.29 8.87
CA VAL A 10 -3.59 -4.03 9.61
C VAL A 10 -4.53 -3.12 8.86
N VAL A 11 -5.68 -2.82 9.45
CA VAL A 11 -6.74 -2.00 8.85
C VAL A 11 -6.82 -0.66 9.57
N PRO A 12 -6.47 0.47 8.90
CA PRO A 12 -6.56 1.79 9.49
C PRO A 12 -7.97 2.38 9.44
N PHE A 13 -8.42 2.94 10.57
CA PHE A 13 -9.69 3.64 10.72
C PHE A 13 -9.46 5.11 11.10
N TYR A 14 -10.13 6.01 10.39
CA TYR A 14 -10.11 7.45 10.63
C TYR A 14 -11.43 7.97 11.20
N LYS A 15 -12.51 7.20 11.04
CA LYS A 15 -13.89 7.51 11.44
C LYS A 15 -14.64 6.22 11.77
N ALA A 16 -15.70 6.31 12.57
CA ALA A 16 -16.55 5.17 12.93
C ALA A 16 -17.64 4.87 11.87
N SER A 17 -18.03 5.87 11.07
CA SER A 17 -19.03 5.67 10.02
C SER A 17 -18.38 5.27 8.71
N LEU A 18 -18.62 4.03 8.26
CA LEU A 18 -18.12 3.54 6.98
C LEU A 18 -19.12 3.82 5.84
N GLY A 19 -18.58 4.32 4.72
CA GLY A 19 -19.29 4.36 3.46
C GLY A 19 -19.52 2.97 2.88
N GLU A 20 -20.36 2.87 1.84
CA GLU A 20 -20.71 1.60 1.21
C GLU A 20 -19.48 0.85 0.67
N PHE A 21 -18.56 1.56 0.00
CA PHE A 21 -17.32 0.98 -0.53
C PHE A 21 -16.37 0.53 0.57
N GLU A 22 -16.27 1.30 1.66
CA GLU A 22 -15.44 0.93 2.81
C GLU A 22 -15.97 -0.34 3.51
N LYS A 23 -17.30 -0.51 3.57
CA LYS A 23 -17.94 -1.74 4.08
C LYS A 23 -17.65 -2.95 3.20
N ILE A 24 -17.74 -2.80 1.87
CA ILE A 24 -17.39 -3.86 0.91
C ILE A 24 -15.92 -4.28 1.10
N SER A 25 -14.99 -3.33 1.18
CA SER A 25 -13.57 -3.60 1.39
C SER A 25 -13.31 -4.35 2.70
N LEU A 26 -13.96 -3.93 3.79
CA LEU A 26 -13.79 -4.54 5.10
C LEU A 26 -14.39 -5.94 5.15
N ASP A 27 -15.61 -6.14 4.64
CA ASP A 27 -16.27 -7.44 4.58
C ASP A 27 -15.44 -8.44 3.77
N GLN A 28 -14.93 -8.02 2.61
CA GLN A 28 -14.06 -8.86 1.78
C GLN A 28 -12.72 -9.19 2.49
N CYS A 29 -12.16 -8.23 3.23
CA CYS A 29 -10.97 -8.48 4.04
C CYS A 29 -11.23 -9.58 5.06
N PHE A 30 -12.30 -9.50 5.82
CA PHE A 30 -12.70 -10.53 6.79
C PHE A 30 -12.96 -11.87 6.11
N LYS A 31 -13.71 -11.88 5.00
CA LYS A 31 -14.08 -13.09 4.26
C LYS A 31 -12.87 -13.85 3.70
N VAL A 32 -11.93 -13.14 3.11
CA VAL A 32 -10.79 -13.77 2.40
C VAL A 32 -9.61 -14.02 3.34
N LEU A 33 -9.34 -13.11 4.28
CA LEU A 33 -8.16 -13.18 5.15
C LEU A 33 -8.46 -13.69 6.57
N TYR A 34 -9.61 -14.33 6.80
CA TYR A 34 -10.07 -14.84 8.11
C TYR A 34 -9.06 -15.75 8.82
N GLY A 35 -8.16 -16.41 8.07
CA GLY A 35 -7.12 -17.28 8.63
C GLY A 35 -5.89 -16.54 9.18
N HIS A 36 -5.86 -15.20 9.07
CA HIS A 36 -4.79 -14.34 9.56
C HIS A 36 -5.29 -13.41 10.67
N PRO A 37 -4.46 -13.06 11.67
CA PRO A 37 -4.81 -12.01 12.62
C PRO A 37 -5.14 -10.70 11.90
N ILE A 38 -6.35 -10.17 12.08
CA ILE A 38 -6.77 -8.87 11.53
C ILE A 38 -6.84 -7.89 12.70
N ILE A 39 -6.09 -6.78 12.59
CA ILE A 39 -5.87 -5.81 13.65
C ILE A 39 -6.34 -4.44 13.15
N ALA A 40 -7.27 -3.82 13.86
CA ALA A 40 -7.64 -2.44 13.59
C ALA A 40 -6.62 -1.47 14.19
N ILE A 41 -6.28 -0.40 13.46
CA ILE A 41 -5.57 0.74 14.04
C ILE A 41 -6.45 1.99 13.96
N LYS A 42 -6.41 2.83 15.00
CA LYS A 42 -7.31 3.96 15.14
C LYS A 42 -6.72 5.08 16.00
N PRO A 43 -7.26 6.34 15.93
CA PRO A 43 -6.98 7.37 16.92
C PRO A 43 -7.51 6.96 18.30
N GLN A 44 -6.88 7.44 19.36
CA GLN A 44 -7.28 7.15 20.75
C GLN A 44 -8.74 7.51 21.01
N SER A 45 -9.17 8.66 20.52
CA SER A 45 -10.52 9.19 20.73
C SER A 45 -11.63 8.45 19.99
N LEU A 46 -11.31 7.63 18.97
CA LEU A 46 -12.30 6.93 18.14
C LEU A 46 -12.77 5.65 18.79
N ASN A 47 -14.08 5.43 18.85
CA ASN A 47 -14.68 4.15 19.22
C ASN A 47 -15.09 3.37 17.96
N LEU A 48 -14.71 2.09 17.88
CA LEU A 48 -15.01 1.20 16.74
C LEU A 48 -16.04 0.12 17.10
N SER A 49 -16.59 0.08 18.32
CA SER A 49 -17.47 -1.00 18.76
C SER A 49 -18.73 -1.19 17.89
N GLU A 50 -19.12 -0.18 17.12
CA GLU A 50 -20.30 -0.21 16.23
C GLU A 50 -19.94 -0.52 14.77
N ILE A 51 -18.66 -0.75 14.47
CA ILE A 51 -18.23 -1.13 13.11
C ILE A 51 -18.75 -2.54 12.80
N PRO A 52 -19.41 -2.76 11.65
CA PRO A 52 -19.83 -4.09 11.24
C PRO A 52 -18.66 -5.08 11.22
N GLY A 53 -18.82 -6.22 11.89
CA GLY A 53 -17.78 -7.24 11.98
C GLY A 53 -16.66 -6.91 12.99
N TYR A 54 -16.87 -5.99 13.93
CA TYR A 54 -15.88 -5.60 14.94
C TYR A 54 -15.28 -6.84 15.68
N GLU A 55 -16.09 -7.86 15.91
CA GLU A 55 -15.71 -9.12 16.54
C GLU A 55 -14.67 -9.94 15.76
N ASN A 56 -14.46 -9.64 14.49
CA ASN A 56 -13.44 -10.30 13.67
C ASN A 56 -12.02 -9.71 13.88
N PHE A 57 -11.90 -8.55 14.55
CA PHE A 57 -10.59 -8.04 14.92
C PHE A 57 -10.06 -8.80 16.13
N VAL A 58 -8.85 -9.34 16.00
CA VAL A 58 -8.16 -10.01 17.11
C VAL A 58 -7.54 -9.00 18.09
N ASP A 59 -7.33 -7.76 17.65
CA ASP A 59 -6.81 -6.66 18.47
C ASP A 59 -7.18 -5.30 17.85
N VAL A 60 -7.18 -4.26 18.68
CA VAL A 60 -7.42 -2.85 18.29
C VAL A 60 -6.33 -1.98 18.90
N VAL A 61 -5.40 -1.52 18.06
CA VAL A 61 -4.27 -0.72 18.48
C VAL A 61 -4.57 0.77 18.29
N SER A 62 -4.51 1.53 19.38
CA SER A 62 -4.71 2.97 19.35
C SER A 62 -3.38 3.73 19.28
N PHE A 63 -3.37 4.81 18.50
CA PHE A 63 -2.27 5.77 18.42
C PHE A 63 -2.78 7.18 18.69
N ASP A 64 -1.87 8.15 18.87
CA ASP A 64 -2.23 9.54 19.04
C ASP A 64 -3.11 10.06 17.89
N ASP A 65 -4.12 10.83 18.24
CA ASP A 65 -5.11 11.37 17.30
C ASP A 65 -4.48 12.22 16.19
N ALA A 66 -3.33 12.86 16.47
CA ALA A 66 -2.61 13.66 15.49
C ALA A 66 -2.21 12.87 14.24
N TYR A 67 -1.97 11.57 14.36
CA TYR A 67 -1.62 10.70 13.24
C TYR A 67 -2.79 10.45 12.26
N PHE A 68 -4.02 10.72 12.66
CA PHE A 68 -5.22 10.43 11.85
C PHE A 68 -5.95 11.67 11.37
N LYS A 69 -5.45 12.89 11.69
CA LYS A 69 -6.10 14.15 11.32
C LYS A 69 -6.11 14.41 9.82
N ASN A 70 -5.09 13.95 9.11
CA ASN A 70 -4.91 14.17 7.67
C ASN A 70 -3.84 13.22 7.12
N VAL A 71 -3.61 13.27 5.80
CA VAL A 71 -2.61 12.45 5.11
C VAL A 71 -1.20 12.65 5.69
N GLN A 72 -0.84 13.86 6.11
CA GLN A 72 0.48 14.14 6.67
C GLN A 72 0.67 13.47 8.03
N GLY A 73 -0.36 13.45 8.88
CA GLY A 73 -0.35 12.71 10.14
C GLY A 73 -0.18 11.20 9.90
N TYR A 74 -0.89 10.66 8.92
CA TYR A 74 -0.76 9.24 8.55
C TYR A 74 0.62 8.91 7.99
N ASN A 75 1.19 9.75 7.13
CA ASN A 75 2.57 9.62 6.66
C ASN A 75 3.55 9.57 7.83
N HIS A 76 3.34 10.43 8.84
CA HIS A 76 4.16 10.43 10.04
C HIS A 76 4.06 9.11 10.81
N LEU A 77 2.84 8.57 11.00
CA LEU A 77 2.66 7.26 11.64
C LEU A 77 3.39 6.17 10.89
N MET A 78 3.20 6.08 9.56
CA MET A 78 3.77 5.03 8.71
C MET A 78 5.31 5.12 8.55
N LEU A 79 5.90 6.26 8.83
CA LEU A 79 7.37 6.43 8.89
C LEU A 79 7.93 6.22 10.30
N SER A 80 7.08 6.18 11.35
CA SER A 80 7.53 6.13 12.74
C SER A 80 7.89 4.71 13.21
N SER A 81 8.92 4.60 14.04
CA SER A 81 9.24 3.34 14.74
C SER A 81 8.16 2.93 15.75
N VAL A 82 7.38 3.90 16.26
CA VAL A 82 6.27 3.66 17.19
C VAL A 82 5.21 2.75 16.56
N PHE A 83 4.92 2.95 15.27
CA PHE A 83 3.99 2.10 14.53
C PHE A 83 4.49 0.65 14.45
N TYR A 84 5.68 0.44 13.88
CA TYR A 84 6.21 -0.92 13.67
C TYR A 84 6.51 -1.65 14.97
N GLN A 85 6.81 -0.94 16.06
CA GLN A 85 7.03 -1.52 17.39
C GLN A 85 5.82 -2.31 17.90
N LYS A 86 4.60 -1.88 17.55
CA LYS A 86 3.35 -2.56 17.95
C LYS A 86 3.16 -3.93 17.30
N PHE A 87 3.91 -4.20 16.23
CA PHE A 87 3.74 -5.42 15.41
C PHE A 87 4.99 -6.32 15.42
N LEU A 88 5.93 -6.14 16.35
CA LEU A 88 7.18 -6.92 16.41
C LEU A 88 6.98 -8.42 16.64
N ASP A 89 5.81 -8.83 17.12
CA ASP A 89 5.41 -10.24 17.27
C ASP A 89 5.08 -10.92 15.91
N TYR A 90 5.01 -10.13 14.84
CA TYR A 90 4.78 -10.60 13.48
C TYR A 90 6.02 -10.43 12.61
N GLU A 91 6.24 -11.36 11.68
CA GLU A 91 7.31 -11.19 10.68
C GLU A 91 6.91 -10.15 9.64
N PHE A 92 5.66 -10.18 9.19
CA PHE A 92 5.10 -9.24 8.22
C PHE A 92 3.79 -8.60 8.70
N ILE A 93 3.48 -7.44 8.18
CA ILE A 93 2.14 -6.85 8.21
C ILE A 93 1.69 -6.53 6.80
N LEU A 94 0.43 -6.82 6.49
CA LEU A 94 -0.28 -6.33 5.32
C LEU A 94 -1.08 -5.09 5.73
N ILE A 95 -0.70 -3.92 5.25
CA ILE A 95 -1.57 -2.75 5.34
C ILE A 95 -2.72 -2.97 4.36
N HIS A 96 -3.95 -2.85 4.83
CA HIS A 96 -5.17 -2.96 4.05
C HIS A 96 -6.07 -1.78 4.38
N GLN A 97 -5.99 -0.71 3.60
CA GLN A 97 -6.87 0.45 3.72
C GLN A 97 -8.30 0.10 3.25
N LEU A 98 -9.28 0.92 3.65
CA LEU A 98 -10.69 0.65 3.38
C LEU A 98 -11.13 0.95 1.92
N ASP A 99 -10.20 1.37 1.08
CA ASP A 99 -10.31 1.45 -0.38
C ASP A 99 -9.47 0.38 -1.10
N ALA A 100 -8.96 -0.60 -0.34
CA ALA A 100 -8.34 -1.79 -0.89
C ALA A 100 -9.35 -2.94 -1.01
N PHE A 101 -9.07 -3.91 -1.88
CA PHE A 101 -9.87 -5.12 -2.02
C PHE A 101 -8.95 -6.32 -2.27
N VAL A 102 -9.23 -7.44 -1.60
CA VAL A 102 -8.44 -8.67 -1.73
C VAL A 102 -9.26 -9.74 -2.47
N PHE A 103 -8.68 -10.36 -3.50
CA PHE A 103 -9.38 -11.34 -4.35
C PHE A 103 -9.23 -12.77 -3.88
N ILE A 104 -8.05 -13.12 -3.34
CA ILE A 104 -7.68 -14.48 -2.96
C ILE A 104 -6.75 -14.48 -1.75
N ASN A 105 -6.79 -15.52 -0.92
CA ASN A 105 -5.89 -15.63 0.23
C ASN A 105 -4.50 -16.12 -0.17
N GLU A 106 -3.63 -15.19 -0.54
CA GLU A 106 -2.22 -15.45 -0.86
C GLU A 106 -1.24 -14.77 0.12
N LEU A 107 -1.70 -14.25 1.27
CA LEU A 107 -0.84 -13.51 2.19
C LEU A 107 0.40 -14.31 2.62
N ALA A 108 0.22 -15.57 2.99
CA ALA A 108 1.34 -16.45 3.37
C ALA A 108 2.31 -16.68 2.19
N LYS A 109 1.81 -16.87 0.97
CA LYS A 109 2.64 -17.00 -0.24
C LYS A 109 3.53 -15.76 -0.42
N TRP A 110 2.94 -14.56 -0.34
CA TRP A 110 3.68 -13.31 -0.52
C TRP A 110 4.70 -13.06 0.60
N ALA A 111 4.38 -13.45 1.84
CA ALA A 111 5.33 -13.39 2.95
C ALA A 111 6.58 -14.27 2.71
N HIS A 112 6.43 -15.43 2.04
CA HIS A 112 7.54 -16.33 1.73
C HIS A 112 8.33 -15.96 0.45
N GLU A 113 7.88 -14.98 -0.35
CA GLU A 113 8.62 -14.52 -1.55
C GLU A 113 9.95 -13.82 -1.22
N GLY A 114 10.17 -13.52 0.05
CA GLY A 114 11.44 -12.99 0.55
C GLY A 114 11.71 -11.53 0.18
N TYR A 115 10.67 -10.73 -0.07
CA TYR A 115 10.75 -9.28 -0.17
C TYR A 115 10.54 -8.61 1.19
N ASP A 116 11.14 -7.44 1.39
CA ASP A 116 10.94 -6.67 2.62
C ASP A 116 9.75 -5.71 2.48
N TYR A 117 9.45 -5.30 1.24
CA TYR A 117 8.34 -4.42 0.88
C TYR A 117 7.77 -4.80 -0.50
N ILE A 118 6.46 -4.85 -0.59
CA ILE A 118 5.73 -4.97 -1.86
C ILE A 118 4.39 -4.24 -1.77
N GLY A 119 4.04 -3.49 -2.79
CA GLY A 119 2.77 -2.80 -3.02
C GLY A 119 2.51 -2.71 -4.51
N ALA A 120 1.48 -1.97 -4.93
CA ALA A 120 1.20 -1.74 -6.33
C ALA A 120 2.31 -0.90 -7.00
N PRO A 121 2.70 -1.18 -8.24
CA PRO A 121 3.66 -0.36 -8.96
C PRO A 121 3.02 0.87 -9.59
N TRP A 122 3.75 1.99 -9.60
CA TRP A 122 3.38 3.19 -10.37
C TRP A 122 3.85 3.03 -11.80
N LEU A 123 2.97 2.53 -12.67
CA LEU A 123 3.33 2.28 -14.04
C LEU A 123 3.69 3.58 -14.78
N LYS A 124 4.81 3.56 -15.51
CA LYS A 124 5.22 4.65 -16.38
C LYS A 124 4.04 5.10 -17.27
N ARG A 125 3.81 6.40 -17.37
CA ARG A 125 2.67 6.98 -18.10
C ARG A 125 2.54 6.47 -19.53
N ILE A 126 3.65 6.48 -20.27
CA ILE A 126 3.72 5.96 -21.64
C ILE A 126 4.45 4.63 -21.61
N PRO A 127 3.81 3.50 -22.00
CA PRO A 127 4.45 2.20 -22.04
C PRO A 127 5.69 2.17 -22.93
N ASP A 128 6.65 1.35 -22.55
CA ASP A 128 7.81 1.07 -23.39
C ASP A 128 7.39 0.13 -24.56
N LYS A 129 7.83 0.46 -25.77
CA LYS A 129 7.43 -0.27 -26.99
C LYS A 129 8.23 -1.55 -27.23
N SER A 130 9.32 -1.76 -26.49
CA SER A 130 10.19 -2.92 -26.61
C SER A 130 10.98 -3.17 -25.34
N ASN A 131 11.52 -4.38 -25.18
CA ASN A 131 12.42 -4.73 -24.06
C ASN A 131 13.66 -3.82 -23.99
N PHE A 132 14.17 -3.37 -25.15
CA PHE A 132 15.28 -2.42 -25.19
C PHE A 132 14.88 -1.05 -24.63
N ALA A 133 13.70 -0.54 -25.01
CA ALA A 133 13.17 0.71 -24.45
C ALA A 133 12.93 0.59 -22.94
N GLU A 134 12.44 -0.55 -22.46
CA GLU A 134 12.27 -0.85 -21.04
C GLU A 134 13.62 -0.83 -20.30
N LEU A 135 14.67 -1.43 -20.87
CA LEU A 135 16.02 -1.38 -20.29
C LEU A 135 16.53 0.06 -20.16
N ILE A 136 16.34 0.87 -21.20
CA ILE A 136 16.69 2.30 -21.16
C ILE A 136 15.90 3.02 -20.07
N THR A 137 14.62 2.73 -19.91
CA THR A 137 13.79 3.31 -18.85
C THR A 137 14.37 2.93 -17.47
N ILE A 138 14.70 1.66 -17.23
CA ILE A 138 15.30 1.20 -15.97
C ILE A 138 16.60 1.96 -15.67
N ILE A 139 17.49 2.09 -16.66
CA ILE A 139 18.76 2.81 -16.49
C ILE A 139 18.51 4.29 -16.15
N LYS A 140 17.60 4.95 -16.88
CA LYS A 140 17.24 6.36 -16.63
C LYS A 140 16.62 6.53 -15.25
N THR A 141 15.64 5.69 -14.87
CA THR A 141 15.02 5.74 -13.54
C THR A 141 16.07 5.61 -12.44
N ARG A 142 17.00 4.64 -12.55
CA ARG A 142 18.09 4.47 -11.58
C ARG A 142 19.01 5.69 -11.52
N PHE A 143 19.37 6.27 -12.64
CA PHE A 143 20.18 7.49 -12.72
C PHE A 143 19.48 8.67 -12.04
N TYR A 144 18.21 8.93 -12.40
CA TYR A 144 17.41 10.01 -11.82
C TYR A 144 17.19 9.82 -10.31
N THR A 145 16.98 8.59 -9.87
CA THR A 145 16.83 8.24 -8.46
C THR A 145 18.14 8.45 -7.72
N TYR A 146 19.27 7.90 -8.22
CA TYR A 146 20.56 7.98 -7.55
C TYR A 146 21.02 9.42 -7.34
N PHE A 147 20.88 10.28 -8.37
CA PHE A 147 21.26 11.68 -8.31
C PHE A 147 20.17 12.61 -7.75
N ASN A 148 19.02 12.05 -7.35
CA ASN A 148 17.88 12.79 -6.82
C ASN A 148 17.49 13.98 -7.71
N ILE A 149 17.29 13.75 -9.01
CA ILE A 149 17.06 14.81 -9.95
C ILE A 149 15.68 15.42 -9.76
N PHE A 150 15.65 16.72 -9.49
CA PHE A 150 14.44 17.50 -9.33
C PHE A 150 14.04 18.16 -10.64
N LYS A 151 12.74 18.41 -10.79
CA LYS A 151 12.15 19.22 -11.84
C LYS A 151 11.03 20.07 -11.22
N TYR A 152 11.11 21.37 -11.42
CA TYR A 152 10.14 22.33 -10.85
C TYR A 152 9.99 22.23 -9.31
N GLY A 153 11.09 22.04 -8.60
CA GLY A 153 11.08 21.95 -7.13
C GLY A 153 10.63 20.60 -6.55
N LEU A 154 10.28 19.62 -7.39
CA LEU A 154 9.84 18.28 -6.99
C LEU A 154 10.75 17.19 -7.57
N PRO A 155 10.83 16.01 -6.93
CA PRO A 155 11.47 14.84 -7.56
C PRO A 155 10.88 14.60 -8.94
N SER A 156 11.75 14.37 -9.92
CA SER A 156 11.32 14.11 -11.30
C SER A 156 10.43 12.85 -11.38
N ASP A 157 9.35 12.89 -12.18
CA ASP A 157 8.46 11.75 -12.42
C ASP A 157 9.20 10.49 -12.85
N ARG A 158 10.35 10.66 -13.51
CA ARG A 158 11.20 9.54 -13.92
C ARG A 158 11.71 8.67 -12.76
N GLN A 159 11.75 9.21 -11.53
CA GLN A 159 12.12 8.42 -10.36
C GLN A 159 11.01 7.43 -9.97
N PHE A 160 9.79 7.71 -10.39
CA PHE A 160 8.59 6.92 -10.12
C PHE A 160 8.22 5.93 -11.23
N ASP A 161 8.83 6.08 -12.43
CA ASP A 161 8.55 5.22 -13.59
C ASP A 161 8.76 3.74 -13.25
N ASN A 162 7.67 2.97 -13.18
CA ASN A 162 7.64 1.56 -12.79
C ASN A 162 8.22 1.25 -11.39
N ALA A 163 8.28 2.25 -10.49
CA ALA A 163 8.65 2.01 -9.11
C ALA A 163 7.53 1.27 -8.37
N VAL A 164 7.90 0.35 -7.48
CA VAL A 164 6.97 -0.40 -6.65
C VAL A 164 6.78 0.36 -5.34
N GLY A 165 5.58 0.88 -5.14
CA GLY A 165 5.20 1.70 -4.01
C GLY A 165 3.81 1.34 -3.52
N ASN A 166 3.02 2.36 -3.19
CA ASN A 166 1.69 2.29 -2.63
C ASN A 166 1.64 1.84 -1.18
N GLY A 167 1.11 2.72 -0.32
CA GLY A 167 0.98 2.46 1.12
C GLY A 167 -0.29 1.71 1.50
N GLY A 168 -1.38 1.87 0.73
CA GLY A 168 -2.72 1.46 1.13
C GLY A 168 -3.02 -0.04 1.03
N PHE A 169 -2.33 -0.75 0.11
CA PHE A 169 -2.31 -2.21 0.07
C PHE A 169 -0.87 -2.68 -0.10
N SER A 170 -0.19 -2.91 1.02
CA SER A 170 1.26 -3.20 1.00
C SER A 170 1.68 -4.19 2.08
N LEU A 171 2.55 -5.13 1.72
CA LEU A 171 3.18 -6.07 2.64
C LEU A 171 4.55 -5.53 3.08
N ARG A 172 4.78 -5.48 4.39
CA ARG A 172 5.97 -4.89 5.01
C ARG A 172 6.59 -5.85 6.01
N LYS A 173 7.90 -6.08 5.91
CA LYS A 173 8.66 -6.89 6.87
C LYS A 173 8.93 -6.07 8.14
N VAL A 174 8.21 -6.36 9.21
CA VAL A 174 8.10 -5.51 10.40
C VAL A 174 9.45 -5.11 10.99
N HIS A 175 10.31 -6.08 11.27
CA HIS A 175 11.61 -5.80 11.92
C HIS A 175 12.50 -4.90 11.04
N VAL A 176 12.49 -5.10 9.71
CA VAL A 176 13.28 -4.29 8.78
C VAL A 176 12.78 -2.84 8.76
N PHE A 177 11.47 -2.64 8.71
CA PHE A 177 10.86 -1.31 8.77
C PHE A 177 11.10 -0.63 10.12
N TYR A 178 10.96 -1.37 11.22
CA TYR A 178 11.27 -0.86 12.57
C TYR A 178 12.71 -0.33 12.68
N GLU A 179 13.69 -1.12 12.23
CA GLU A 179 15.08 -0.70 12.28
C GLU A 179 15.40 0.47 11.34
N LEU A 180 14.80 0.48 10.14
CA LEU A 180 15.01 1.57 9.18
C LEU A 180 14.31 2.86 9.62
N SER A 181 13.14 2.79 10.26
CA SER A 181 12.47 3.99 10.78
C SER A 181 13.28 4.68 11.87
N LYS A 182 14.12 3.95 12.61
CA LYS A 182 15.08 4.54 13.55
C LYS A 182 16.33 5.10 12.85
N LYS A 183 16.89 4.32 11.92
CA LYS A 183 18.17 4.67 11.23
C LYS A 183 18.02 5.82 10.23
N CYS A 184 16.85 5.97 9.60
CA CYS A 184 16.59 6.96 8.56
C CYS A 184 15.80 8.17 9.09
N LYS A 185 15.69 8.34 10.42
CA LYS A 185 14.91 9.40 11.03
C LYS A 185 15.18 10.80 10.45
N PRO A 186 16.44 11.25 10.26
CA PRO A 186 16.70 12.57 9.67
C PRO A 186 16.11 12.72 8.25
N GLN A 187 16.24 11.71 7.39
CA GLN A 187 15.69 11.75 6.03
C GLN A 187 14.15 11.72 6.04
N MET A 188 13.54 11.01 7.00
CA MET A 188 12.09 10.98 7.17
C MET A 188 11.56 12.34 7.63
N GLU A 189 12.27 13.01 8.52
CA GLU A 189 11.93 14.38 8.97
C GLU A 189 11.94 15.36 7.79
N GLU A 190 12.90 15.25 6.86
CA GLU A 190 12.91 16.06 5.62
C GLU A 190 11.68 15.77 4.73
N TYR A 191 11.27 14.51 4.61
CA TYR A 191 10.05 14.14 3.87
C TYR A 191 8.80 14.71 4.52
N LEU A 192 8.71 14.65 5.85
CA LEU A 192 7.57 15.16 6.62
C LEU A 192 7.43 16.68 6.62
N LEU A 193 8.46 17.43 6.25
CA LEU A 193 8.38 18.88 6.02
C LEU A 193 7.67 19.25 4.69
N ARG A 194 7.41 18.25 3.82
CA ARG A 194 6.84 18.43 2.49
C ARG A 194 5.44 17.84 2.44
N ALA A 195 4.50 18.58 1.86
CA ALA A 195 3.10 18.15 1.77
C ALA A 195 2.75 17.48 0.42
N GLU A 196 3.62 17.63 -0.57
CA GLU A 196 3.37 17.12 -1.91
C GLU A 196 3.42 15.58 -1.94
N HIS A 197 2.54 14.95 -2.72
CA HIS A 197 2.40 13.48 -2.79
C HIS A 197 3.70 12.72 -3.07
N LYS A 198 4.68 13.34 -3.75
CA LYS A 198 6.01 12.74 -4.01
C LYS A 198 6.89 12.61 -2.75
N PHE A 199 6.44 13.13 -1.63
CA PHE A 199 7.08 13.02 -0.32
C PHE A 199 6.22 12.22 0.69
N HIS A 200 5.20 11.51 0.21
CA HIS A 200 4.44 10.58 1.05
C HIS A 200 5.30 9.39 1.50
N GLU A 201 4.84 8.69 2.51
CA GLU A 201 5.58 7.59 3.15
C GLU A 201 5.93 6.46 2.19
N ASP A 202 5.04 6.17 1.25
CA ASP A 202 5.22 5.15 0.23
C ASP A 202 6.34 5.51 -0.76
N ALA A 203 6.47 6.78 -1.15
CA ALA A 203 7.60 7.28 -1.94
C ALA A 203 8.93 7.16 -1.17
N PHE A 204 8.91 7.39 0.15
CA PHE A 204 10.08 7.17 1.00
C PHE A 204 10.51 5.70 0.99
N TRP A 205 9.59 4.79 1.29
CA TRP A 205 9.87 3.36 1.38
C TRP A 205 10.19 2.71 0.04
N SER A 206 9.57 3.19 -1.04
CA SER A 206 9.80 2.71 -2.40
C SER A 206 11.14 3.19 -2.99
N ILE A 207 11.45 4.48 -2.83
CA ILE A 207 12.50 5.16 -3.58
C ILE A 207 13.63 5.65 -2.67
N GLU A 208 13.31 6.52 -1.68
CA GLU A 208 14.32 7.23 -0.90
C GLU A 208 15.20 6.30 -0.08
N VAL A 209 14.61 5.33 0.61
CA VAL A 209 15.33 4.39 1.47
C VAL A 209 16.43 3.61 0.70
N ASN A 210 16.19 3.37 -0.58
CA ASN A 210 17.09 2.63 -1.48
C ASN A 210 17.94 3.53 -2.40
N ARG A 211 17.78 4.85 -2.33
CA ARG A 211 18.41 5.81 -3.25
C ARG A 211 19.89 5.62 -3.46
N LYS A 212 20.65 5.53 -2.40
CA LYS A 212 22.13 5.41 -2.43
C LYS A 212 22.64 4.00 -2.18
N LYS A 213 21.89 3.22 -1.40
CA LYS A 213 22.25 1.85 -1.02
C LYS A 213 20.97 1.04 -0.84
N ARG A 214 20.95 -0.16 -1.37
CA ARG A 214 19.82 -1.08 -1.17
C ARG A 214 19.70 -1.45 0.31
N ARG A 215 18.60 -1.02 0.93
CA ARG A 215 18.24 -1.29 2.33
C ARG A 215 16.99 -2.16 2.43
N LEU A 216 16.06 -2.02 1.47
CA LEU A 216 14.87 -2.84 1.32
C LEU A 216 14.96 -3.68 0.04
N LYS A 217 14.58 -4.94 0.14
CA LYS A 217 14.40 -5.84 -0.99
C LYS A 217 12.97 -5.67 -1.52
N ILE A 218 12.85 -4.99 -2.66
CA ILE A 218 11.59 -4.67 -3.35
C ILE A 218 11.60 -5.40 -4.69
N PRO A 219 10.48 -6.03 -5.13
CA PRO A 219 10.42 -6.70 -6.43
C PRO A 219 10.45 -5.72 -7.59
N GLY A 220 10.64 -6.23 -8.81
CA GLY A 220 10.38 -5.48 -10.03
C GLY A 220 8.87 -5.33 -10.27
N TYR A 221 8.48 -4.31 -11.04
CA TYR A 221 7.08 -3.95 -11.23
C TYR A 221 6.21 -5.07 -11.82
N LYS A 222 6.74 -5.89 -12.73
CA LYS A 222 6.00 -7.03 -13.31
C LYS A 222 5.63 -8.08 -12.24
N LYS A 223 6.51 -8.34 -11.28
CA LYS A 223 6.21 -9.22 -10.14
C LYS A 223 5.22 -8.55 -9.18
N ALA A 224 5.37 -7.24 -8.95
CA ALA A 224 4.49 -6.47 -8.07
C ALA A 224 3.06 -6.35 -8.62
N LEU A 225 2.87 -6.37 -9.94
CA LEU A 225 1.54 -6.43 -10.54
C LEU A 225 0.76 -7.70 -10.15
N LEU A 226 1.42 -8.82 -9.93
CA LEU A 226 0.74 -10.02 -9.42
C LEU A 226 0.30 -9.87 -7.95
N PHE A 227 0.90 -8.93 -7.23
CA PHE A 227 0.51 -8.59 -5.86
C PHE A 227 -0.63 -7.58 -5.84
N SER A 228 -0.52 -6.45 -6.54
CA SER A 228 -1.54 -5.41 -6.46
C SER A 228 -1.62 -4.53 -7.71
N PHE A 229 -2.86 -4.13 -8.05
CA PHE A 229 -3.15 -3.04 -8.99
C PHE A 229 -3.61 -1.80 -8.21
N GLU A 230 -3.31 -0.63 -8.76
CA GLU A 230 -3.82 0.65 -8.28
C GLU A 230 -4.32 1.48 -9.48
N ASN A 231 -3.41 2.08 -10.21
CA ASN A 231 -3.72 2.94 -11.36
C ASN A 231 -3.74 2.14 -12.68
N ASN A 232 -4.65 2.51 -13.60
CA ASN A 232 -4.79 1.91 -14.93
C ASN A 232 -4.96 0.36 -14.88
N PRO A 233 -5.99 -0.13 -14.19
CA PRO A 233 -6.16 -1.57 -13.97
C PRO A 233 -6.26 -2.37 -15.28
N GLU A 234 -6.83 -1.80 -16.36
CA GLU A 234 -6.90 -2.44 -17.68
C GLU A 234 -5.49 -2.71 -18.25
N ARG A 235 -4.55 -1.79 -18.02
CA ARG A 235 -3.16 -1.97 -18.46
C ARG A 235 -2.42 -2.94 -17.56
N CYS A 236 -2.65 -2.87 -16.25
CA CYS A 236 -2.11 -3.84 -15.30
C CYS A 236 -2.54 -5.25 -15.66
N PHE A 237 -3.82 -5.44 -15.95
CA PHE A 237 -4.40 -6.72 -16.31
C PHE A 237 -3.80 -7.31 -17.59
N LYS A 238 -3.51 -6.46 -18.61
CA LYS A 238 -2.76 -6.90 -19.80
C LYS A 238 -1.33 -7.34 -19.49
N TYR A 239 -0.67 -6.70 -18.54
CA TYR A 239 0.70 -7.07 -18.14
C TYR A 239 0.76 -8.36 -17.32
N THR A 240 -0.35 -8.81 -16.75
CA THR A 240 -0.46 -10.07 -16.00
C THR A 240 -1.14 -11.19 -16.81
N ASP A 241 -1.16 -11.07 -18.15
CA ASP A 241 -1.83 -12.03 -19.03
C ASP A 241 -3.29 -12.29 -18.63
N ASN A 242 -4.00 -11.23 -18.28
CA ASN A 242 -5.38 -11.22 -17.80
C ASN A 242 -5.60 -11.97 -16.48
N GLN A 243 -4.59 -12.06 -15.63
CA GLN A 243 -4.72 -12.60 -14.28
C GLN A 243 -5.01 -11.48 -13.27
N LEU A 244 -5.94 -11.74 -12.36
CA LEU A 244 -6.19 -10.86 -11.23
C LEU A 244 -5.01 -10.90 -10.25
N PRO A 245 -4.69 -9.78 -9.60
CA PRO A 245 -3.68 -9.72 -8.55
C PRO A 245 -4.20 -10.35 -7.24
N PHE A 246 -3.34 -10.47 -6.24
CA PHE A 246 -3.75 -10.80 -4.88
C PHE A 246 -4.76 -9.78 -4.32
N GLY A 247 -4.56 -8.48 -4.58
CA GLY A 247 -5.50 -7.43 -4.22
C GLY A 247 -5.36 -6.18 -5.09
N CYS A 248 -6.13 -5.15 -4.79
CA CYS A 248 -6.03 -3.84 -5.42
C CYS A 248 -6.23 -2.72 -4.39
N HIS A 249 -5.86 -1.50 -4.77
CA HIS A 249 -6.03 -0.28 -3.97
C HIS A 249 -6.70 0.81 -4.81
N ALA A 250 -7.36 1.76 -4.14
CA ALA A 250 -8.10 2.86 -4.79
C ALA A 250 -9.06 2.35 -5.89
N TRP A 251 -9.70 1.22 -5.64
CA TRP A 251 -10.56 0.55 -6.61
C TRP A 251 -11.81 1.38 -6.96
N ASP A 252 -12.27 2.20 -6.04
CA ASP A 252 -13.39 3.10 -6.20
C ASP A 252 -13.18 4.16 -7.31
N LEU A 253 -11.93 4.45 -7.67
CA LEU A 253 -11.58 5.30 -8.82
C LEU A 253 -11.75 4.59 -10.17
N HIS A 254 -11.91 3.28 -10.17
CA HIS A 254 -11.96 2.43 -11.36
C HIS A 254 -13.13 1.43 -11.32
N ILE A 255 -14.28 1.85 -10.79
CA ILE A 255 -15.46 1.00 -10.54
C ILE A 255 -15.90 0.21 -11.77
N ASP A 256 -15.93 0.84 -12.94
CA ASP A 256 -16.40 0.19 -14.18
C ASP A 256 -15.52 -0.99 -14.59
N PHE A 257 -14.20 -0.88 -14.38
CA PHE A 257 -13.29 -2.01 -14.59
C PHE A 257 -13.52 -3.12 -13.57
N TRP A 258 -13.66 -2.75 -12.30
CA TRP A 258 -13.75 -3.71 -11.20
C TRP A 258 -15.11 -4.37 -11.04
N ARG A 259 -16.18 -3.75 -11.53
CA ARG A 259 -17.58 -4.19 -11.38
C ARG A 259 -17.78 -5.69 -11.63
N PRO A 260 -17.41 -6.28 -12.81
CA PRO A 260 -17.68 -7.69 -13.07
C PRO A 260 -16.95 -8.62 -12.10
N TYR A 261 -15.79 -8.21 -11.60
CA TYR A 261 -15.01 -9.02 -10.65
C TYR A 261 -15.60 -8.98 -9.25
N PHE A 262 -16.13 -7.83 -8.82
CA PHE A 262 -16.77 -7.66 -7.52
C PHE A 262 -18.15 -8.33 -7.50
N GLU A 263 -18.90 -8.24 -8.57
CA GLU A 263 -20.18 -8.95 -8.73
C GLU A 263 -19.99 -10.47 -8.65
N ASN A 264 -18.92 -11.01 -9.23
CA ASN A 264 -18.53 -12.41 -9.08
C ASN A 264 -18.17 -12.81 -7.64
N GLN A 265 -17.81 -11.86 -6.80
CA GLN A 265 -17.59 -12.06 -5.36
C GLN A 265 -18.85 -11.85 -4.52
N GLY A 266 -19.96 -11.47 -5.15
CA GLY A 266 -21.26 -11.25 -4.51
C GLY A 266 -21.53 -9.81 -4.09
N TYR A 267 -20.75 -8.83 -4.54
CA TYR A 267 -20.92 -7.40 -4.22
C TYR A 267 -21.58 -6.67 -5.39
N LEU A 268 -22.77 -6.10 -5.15
CA LEU A 268 -23.43 -5.22 -6.10
C LEU A 268 -22.88 -3.80 -5.94
N LEU A 269 -22.17 -3.29 -6.95
CA LEU A 269 -21.67 -1.93 -6.94
C LEU A 269 -22.76 -0.97 -7.50
N PRO A 270 -22.94 0.21 -6.88
CA PRO A 270 -23.86 1.22 -7.40
C PRO A 270 -23.45 1.59 -8.83
N VAL A 271 -24.46 1.91 -9.64
CA VAL A 271 -24.22 2.42 -11.00
C VAL A 271 -23.45 3.74 -10.85
N SER A 272 -22.33 3.89 -11.55
CA SER A 272 -21.63 5.17 -11.59
C SER A 272 -22.55 6.21 -12.22
N ASN A 273 -23.21 7.02 -11.41
CA ASN A 273 -23.72 8.29 -11.92
C ASN A 273 -22.51 9.07 -12.38
N SER A 274 -22.42 9.35 -13.66
CA SER A 274 -21.39 10.23 -14.23
C SER A 274 -21.22 11.44 -13.30
N ARG A 275 -20.14 11.46 -12.53
CA ARG A 275 -19.83 12.65 -11.74
C ARG A 275 -19.54 13.74 -12.76
N ASP A 276 -20.44 14.71 -12.84
CA ASP A 276 -20.19 15.97 -13.48
C ASP A 276 -18.86 16.51 -12.94
N PHE A 277 -17.84 16.46 -13.77
CA PHE A 277 -16.60 17.19 -13.54
C PHE A 277 -16.93 18.68 -13.73
N ASN A 278 -17.29 19.36 -12.65
CA ASN A 278 -17.26 20.81 -12.55
C ASN A 278 -15.95 21.26 -11.92
#